data_3738912bc89235d25b449ace4e9b7075
#
_entry.id   3738912bc89235d25b449ace4e9b7075
#
_cell.length_a   1.000
_cell.length_b   1.000
_cell.length_c   1.000
_cell.angle_alpha   90.00
_cell.angle_beta   90.00
_cell.angle_gamma   90.00
#
_symmetry.space_group_name_H-M   'P 1'
#
loop_
_entity.id
_entity.type
_entity.pdbx_description
1 polymer ?
#
loop_
_entity_poly.entity_id
_entity_poly.type
_entity_poly.pdbx_seq_one_letter_code
_entity_poly.pdbx_strand_id
1 'polypeptide(L)'
;MKKIILLLTSVLLCISVSFGQSSEKKEQRKNLTVKTWKTPVKGTKYLDHVVKYDAKGRKQEEMEYNASGLQTRVTYEYDANDRVVREVVYDDHNKPYRIHKIEYNADGTKKRQLNYNPKGVLLSVREYEYIK
;
A
#
# COMPACT_ATOMS: atom_id res chain seq x y z
N MET A 1 -43.20 -51.01 0.56
CA MET A 1 -42.71 -50.01 -0.40
C MET A 1 -41.55 -49.24 0.26
N LYS A 2 -40.34 -49.51 -0.17
CA LYS A 2 -39.15 -48.82 0.34
C LYS A 2 -38.88 -47.59 -0.56
N LYS A 3 -38.97 -46.39 0.00
CA LYS A 3 -38.56 -45.15 -0.69
C LYS A 3 -37.05 -45.04 -0.64
N ILE A 4 -36.41 -45.11 -1.79
CA ILE A 4 -34.99 -44.85 -1.95
C ILE A 4 -34.84 -43.35 -1.99
N ILE A 5 -34.23 -42.76 -0.96
CA ILE A 5 -33.83 -41.37 -0.94
C ILE A 5 -32.43 -41.30 -1.58
N LEU A 6 -32.41 -40.77 -2.80
CA LEU A 6 -31.14 -40.48 -3.50
C LEU A 6 -30.53 -39.22 -2.90
N LEU A 7 -29.49 -39.42 -2.10
CA LEU A 7 -28.69 -38.28 -1.57
C LEU A 7 -27.78 -37.80 -2.69
N LEU A 8 -28.15 -36.67 -3.32
CA LEU A 8 -27.28 -35.98 -4.24
C LEU A 8 -26.25 -35.20 -3.39
N THR A 9 -25.07 -35.76 -3.21
CA THR A 9 -23.93 -35.00 -2.68
C THR A 9 -23.39 -34.15 -3.80
N SER A 10 -23.80 -32.86 -3.84
CA SER A 10 -23.14 -31.86 -4.65
C SER A 10 -21.79 -31.53 -4.03
N VAL A 11 -20.73 -32.10 -4.58
CA VAL A 11 -19.38 -31.66 -4.31
C VAL A 11 -19.22 -30.27 -4.93
N LEU A 12 -19.39 -29.24 -4.10
CA LEU A 12 -19.09 -27.87 -4.49
C LEU A 12 -17.57 -27.76 -4.55
N LEU A 13 -17.02 -27.87 -5.75
CA LEU A 13 -15.61 -27.63 -6.02
C LEU A 13 -15.36 -26.13 -5.84
N CYS A 14 -14.97 -25.71 -4.63
CA CYS A 14 -14.46 -24.38 -4.37
C CYS A 14 -13.11 -24.23 -5.05
N ILE A 15 -13.10 -23.91 -6.33
CA ILE A 15 -11.90 -23.38 -6.99
C ILE A 15 -11.77 -21.94 -6.50
N SER A 16 -10.99 -21.77 -5.43
CA SER A 16 -10.59 -20.45 -4.95
C SER A 16 -9.59 -19.87 -5.93
N VAL A 17 -10.09 -19.16 -6.94
CA VAL A 17 -9.25 -18.37 -7.82
C VAL A 17 -8.76 -17.16 -7.04
N SER A 18 -7.57 -17.25 -6.44
CA SER A 18 -6.97 -16.18 -5.65
C SER A 18 -6.63 -14.91 -6.47
N PHE A 19 -6.85 -14.92 -7.77
CA PHE A 19 -6.69 -13.75 -8.65
C PHE A 19 -7.82 -12.71 -8.50
N GLY A 20 -9.03 -13.08 -8.15
CA GLY A 20 -10.19 -12.19 -8.02
C GLY A 20 -10.09 -11.24 -6.81
N GLN A 21 -9.53 -11.69 -5.69
CA GLN A 21 -9.50 -10.90 -4.44
C GLN A 21 -8.62 -9.65 -4.52
N SER A 22 -7.54 -9.64 -5.31
CA SER A 22 -6.68 -8.46 -5.46
C SER A 22 -7.29 -7.38 -6.35
N SER A 23 -8.02 -7.78 -7.39
CA SER A 23 -8.73 -6.85 -8.30
C SER A 23 -9.97 -6.24 -7.63
N GLU A 24 -10.76 -7.03 -6.91
CA GLU A 24 -11.90 -6.54 -6.13
C GLU A 24 -11.50 -5.56 -5.05
N LYS A 25 -10.40 -5.82 -4.33
CA LYS A 25 -9.84 -4.88 -3.34
C LYS A 25 -9.40 -3.57 -3.98
N LYS A 26 -8.84 -3.59 -5.19
CA LYS A 26 -8.47 -2.39 -5.92
C LYS A 26 -9.70 -1.58 -6.33
N GLU A 27 -10.75 -2.24 -6.84
CA GLU A 27 -12.03 -1.58 -7.18
C GLU A 27 -12.64 -0.85 -5.97
N GLN A 28 -12.71 -1.53 -4.83
CA GLN A 28 -13.25 -0.95 -3.59
C GLN A 28 -12.44 0.25 -3.06
N ARG A 29 -11.18 0.37 -3.47
CA ARG A 29 -10.28 1.46 -3.04
C ARG A 29 -10.25 2.65 -3.97
N LYS A 30 -10.85 2.60 -5.14
CA LYS A 30 -10.85 3.71 -6.10
C LYS A 30 -11.37 5.00 -5.46
N ASN A 31 -10.54 6.04 -5.48
CA ASN A 31 -10.83 7.36 -4.91
C ASN A 31 -11.22 7.33 -3.43
N LEU A 32 -10.84 6.26 -2.70
CA LEU A 32 -11.14 6.09 -1.28
C LEU A 32 -10.15 6.86 -0.42
N THR A 33 -10.64 7.48 0.64
CA THR A 33 -9.82 7.98 1.74
C THR A 33 -10.17 7.22 3.00
N VAL A 34 -9.18 6.57 3.61
CA VAL A 34 -9.32 5.84 4.87
C VAL A 34 -8.68 6.65 5.98
N LYS A 35 -9.45 6.95 7.01
CA LYS A 35 -8.96 7.61 8.23
C LYS A 35 -9.02 6.63 9.38
N THR A 36 -7.91 6.45 10.06
CA THR A 36 -7.81 5.64 11.28
C THR A 36 -7.65 6.56 12.48
N TRP A 37 -8.48 6.34 13.49
CA TRP A 37 -8.49 7.11 14.73
C TRP A 37 -8.00 6.25 15.88
N LYS A 38 -7.22 6.84 16.77
CA LYS A 38 -6.72 6.20 17.98
C LYS A 38 -7.24 6.91 19.21
N THR A 39 -7.76 6.12 20.15
CA THR A 39 -8.16 6.63 21.47
C THR A 39 -7.30 5.92 22.52
N PRO A 40 -6.34 6.62 23.14
CA PRO A 40 -5.55 6.04 24.23
C PRO A 40 -6.43 5.68 25.42
N VAL A 41 -5.99 4.74 26.26
CA VAL A 41 -6.70 4.39 27.51
C VAL A 41 -6.86 5.62 28.41
N LYS A 42 -5.83 6.45 28.47
CA LYS A 42 -5.86 7.77 29.13
C LYS A 42 -5.51 8.83 28.09
N GLY A 43 -6.51 9.59 27.64
CA GLY A 43 -6.30 10.65 26.66
C GLY A 43 -7.46 10.85 25.70
N THR A 44 -7.30 11.79 24.80
CA THR A 44 -8.31 12.20 23.83
C THR A 44 -8.08 11.47 22.50
N LYS A 45 -9.18 11.14 21.82
CA LYS A 45 -9.16 10.61 20.46
C LYS A 45 -8.43 11.55 19.51
N TYR A 46 -7.51 11.01 18.71
CA TYR A 46 -6.82 11.76 17.67
C TYR A 46 -6.75 10.97 16.36
N LEU A 47 -6.53 11.66 15.25
CA LEU A 47 -6.29 11.06 13.96
C LEU A 47 -4.91 10.41 13.98
N ASP A 48 -4.83 9.10 13.69
CA ASP A 48 -3.59 8.31 13.76
C ASP A 48 -2.97 8.12 12.37
N HIS A 49 -3.80 7.79 11.38
CA HIS A 49 -3.33 7.47 10.05
C HIS A 49 -4.36 7.81 8.98
N VAL A 50 -3.90 8.30 7.83
CA VAL A 50 -4.73 8.56 6.66
C VAL A 50 -4.09 7.94 5.44
N VAL A 51 -4.85 7.19 4.66
CA VAL A 51 -4.45 6.70 3.35
C VAL A 51 -5.41 7.22 2.31
N LYS A 52 -4.89 7.84 1.26
CA LYS A 52 -5.65 8.21 0.08
C LYS A 52 -5.28 7.31 -1.09
N TYR A 53 -6.27 6.82 -1.79
CA TYR A 53 -6.13 6.00 -2.98
C TYR A 53 -6.50 6.79 -4.23
N ASP A 54 -5.81 6.51 -5.34
CA ASP A 54 -6.07 7.12 -6.64
C ASP A 54 -7.26 6.48 -7.36
N ALA A 55 -7.56 6.96 -8.57
CA ALA A 55 -8.65 6.44 -9.40
C ALA A 55 -8.46 4.97 -9.83
N LYS A 56 -7.26 4.42 -9.68
CA LYS A 56 -6.95 3.00 -9.95
C LYS A 56 -6.90 2.14 -8.68
N GLY A 57 -7.20 2.72 -7.51
CA GLY A 57 -7.17 2.01 -6.23
C GLY A 57 -5.76 1.77 -5.67
N ARG A 58 -4.75 2.54 -6.13
CA ARG A 58 -3.37 2.49 -5.63
C ARG A 58 -3.18 3.57 -4.58
N LYS A 59 -2.29 3.36 -3.60
CA LYS A 59 -1.95 4.41 -2.64
C LYS A 59 -1.39 5.64 -3.36
N GLN A 60 -2.02 6.78 -3.19
CA GLN A 60 -1.56 8.06 -3.70
C GLN A 60 -0.79 8.83 -2.64
N GLU A 61 -1.28 8.78 -1.41
CA GLU A 61 -0.74 9.50 -0.28
C GLU A 61 -1.01 8.75 1.02
N GLU A 62 -0.05 8.81 1.94
CA GLU A 62 -0.15 8.21 3.26
C GLU A 62 0.38 9.21 4.29
N MET A 63 -0.37 9.43 5.36
CA MET A 63 -0.01 10.36 6.43
C MET A 63 -0.08 9.66 7.78
N GLU A 64 0.94 9.85 8.58
CA GLU A 64 1.01 9.38 9.97
C GLU A 64 0.95 10.55 10.92
N TYR A 65 0.18 10.39 11.98
CA TYR A 65 -0.05 11.40 13.01
C TYR A 65 0.24 10.81 14.39
N ASN A 66 0.51 11.69 15.34
CA ASN A 66 0.41 11.40 16.76
C ASN A 66 -0.50 12.43 17.43
N ALA A 67 -0.59 12.42 18.76
CA ALA A 67 -1.41 13.36 19.52
C ALA A 67 -1.04 14.84 19.26
N SER A 68 0.18 15.12 18.82
CA SER A 68 0.69 16.48 18.52
C SER A 68 0.46 16.90 17.06
N GLY A 69 -0.02 16.00 16.19
CA GLY A 69 -0.32 16.31 14.80
C GLY A 69 0.44 15.44 13.81
N LEU A 70 0.61 15.96 12.58
CA LEU A 70 1.29 15.28 11.48
C LEU A 70 2.76 14.98 11.83
N GLN A 71 3.18 13.74 11.59
CA GLN A 71 4.57 13.29 11.76
C GLN A 71 5.26 13.08 10.42
N THR A 72 4.62 12.35 9.52
CA THR A 72 5.14 12.08 8.18
C THR A 72 4.03 12.06 7.16
N ARG A 73 4.34 12.43 5.94
CA ARG A 73 3.49 12.28 4.77
C ARG A 73 4.32 11.69 3.63
N VAL A 74 3.81 10.70 2.95
CA VAL A 74 4.45 10.08 1.80
C VAL A 74 3.53 10.16 0.60
N THR A 75 4.06 10.57 -0.54
CA THR A 75 3.36 10.51 -1.83
C THR A 75 4.03 9.48 -2.74
N TYR A 76 3.24 8.83 -3.59
CA TYR A 76 3.69 7.72 -4.43
C TYR A 76 3.45 8.02 -5.90
N GLU A 77 4.43 7.69 -6.74
CA GLU A 77 4.32 7.69 -8.21
C GLU A 77 4.55 6.27 -8.73
N TYR A 78 3.81 5.91 -9.77
CA TYR A 78 3.76 4.56 -10.31
C TYR A 78 4.21 4.52 -11.78
N ASP A 79 4.76 3.38 -12.21
CA ASP A 79 5.01 3.07 -13.61
C ASP A 79 3.76 2.48 -14.31
N ALA A 80 3.90 2.15 -15.59
CA ALA A 80 2.82 1.56 -16.38
C ALA A 80 2.38 0.17 -15.87
N ASN A 81 3.21 -0.50 -15.06
CA ASN A 81 2.93 -1.80 -14.44
C ASN A 81 2.40 -1.69 -13.01
N ASP A 82 1.94 -0.50 -12.57
CA ASP A 82 1.43 -0.22 -11.24
C ASP A 82 2.44 -0.45 -10.11
N ARG A 83 3.74 -0.31 -10.39
CA ARG A 83 4.82 -0.41 -9.41
C ARG A 83 5.25 0.98 -8.97
N VAL A 84 5.52 1.16 -7.68
CA VAL A 84 6.04 2.42 -7.14
C VAL A 84 7.44 2.67 -7.69
N VAL A 85 7.64 3.76 -8.42
CA VAL A 85 8.94 4.17 -8.96
C VAL A 85 9.54 5.37 -8.23
N ARG A 86 8.69 6.13 -7.53
CA ARG A 86 9.13 7.30 -6.77
C ARG A 86 8.25 7.49 -5.54
N GLU A 87 8.90 7.79 -4.43
CA GLU A 87 8.26 8.21 -3.18
C GLU A 87 8.87 9.55 -2.75
N VAL A 88 8.02 10.47 -2.31
CA VAL A 88 8.46 11.70 -1.65
C VAL A 88 7.99 11.65 -0.21
N VAL A 89 8.95 11.71 0.72
CA VAL A 89 8.69 11.75 2.16
C VAL A 89 8.77 13.19 2.63
N TYR A 90 7.74 13.63 3.33
CA TYR A 90 7.62 14.95 3.94
C TYR A 90 7.75 14.82 5.45
N ASP A 91 8.34 15.83 6.09
CA ASP A 91 8.49 15.91 7.53
C ASP A 91 7.20 16.40 8.24
N ASP A 92 7.27 16.60 9.55
CA ASP A 92 6.18 17.09 10.39
C ASP A 92 5.76 18.54 10.10
N HIS A 93 6.58 19.29 9.37
CA HIS A 93 6.28 20.63 8.84
C HIS A 93 5.76 20.58 7.39
N ASN A 94 5.47 19.39 6.89
CA ASN A 94 5.01 19.15 5.51
C ASN A 94 5.99 19.63 4.44
N LYS A 95 7.29 19.58 4.73
CA LYS A 95 8.38 19.91 3.81
C LYS A 95 9.01 18.63 3.24
N PRO A 96 9.37 18.59 1.96
CA PRO A 96 10.09 17.46 1.39
C PRO A 96 11.37 17.19 2.17
N TYR A 97 11.57 15.95 2.58
CA TYR A 97 12.66 15.50 3.43
C TYR A 97 13.55 14.46 2.73
N ARG A 98 12.94 13.51 2.02
CA ARG A 98 13.61 12.47 1.25
C ARG A 98 12.85 12.19 -0.03
N ILE A 99 13.60 11.79 -1.06
CA ILE A 99 13.05 11.28 -2.32
C ILE A 99 13.68 9.91 -2.56
N HIS A 100 12.83 8.89 -2.72
CA HIS A 100 13.26 7.54 -3.07
C HIS A 100 12.90 7.26 -4.52
N LYS A 101 13.85 6.80 -5.32
CA LYS A 101 13.61 6.25 -6.65
C LYS A 101 13.85 4.75 -6.62
N ILE A 102 12.92 3.98 -7.16
CA ILE A 102 12.94 2.52 -7.11
C ILE A 102 13.09 1.98 -8.52
N GLU A 103 14.07 1.13 -8.73
CA GLU A 103 14.31 0.40 -9.97
C GLU A 103 13.98 -1.08 -9.78
N TYR A 104 13.45 -1.71 -10.82
CA TYR A 104 13.00 -3.09 -10.81
C TYR A 104 13.76 -3.95 -11.80
N ASN A 105 13.91 -5.25 -11.47
CA ASN A 105 14.34 -6.28 -12.39
C ASN A 105 13.21 -6.63 -13.38
N ALA A 106 13.55 -7.34 -14.44
CA ALA A 106 12.59 -7.77 -15.46
C ALA A 106 11.45 -8.64 -14.89
N ASP A 107 11.71 -9.39 -13.80
CA ASP A 107 10.73 -10.24 -13.12
C ASP A 107 9.80 -9.47 -12.15
N GLY A 108 9.99 -8.14 -12.01
CA GLY A 108 9.20 -7.29 -11.13
C GLY A 108 9.70 -7.17 -9.69
N THR A 109 10.80 -7.86 -9.33
CA THR A 109 11.46 -7.68 -8.03
C THR A 109 12.24 -6.36 -8.00
N LYS A 110 12.40 -5.76 -6.82
CA LYS A 110 13.19 -4.54 -6.66
C LYS A 110 14.66 -4.83 -6.96
N LYS A 111 15.26 -4.01 -7.83
CA LYS A 111 16.70 -4.06 -8.13
C LYS A 111 17.49 -3.20 -7.17
N ARG A 112 17.11 -1.93 -7.04
CA ARG A 112 17.72 -0.98 -6.12
C ARG A 112 16.79 0.18 -5.80
N GLN A 113 17.09 0.84 -4.69
CA GLN A 113 16.46 2.07 -4.27
C GLN A 113 17.55 3.15 -4.10
N LEU A 114 17.35 4.27 -4.80
CA LEU A 114 18.21 5.44 -4.69
C LEU A 114 17.55 6.46 -3.79
N ASN A 115 18.27 6.92 -2.78
CA ASN A 115 17.77 7.87 -1.78
C ASN A 115 18.43 9.23 -1.98
N TYR A 116 17.62 10.25 -2.22
CA TYR A 116 18.05 11.61 -2.47
C TYR A 116 17.57 12.56 -1.38
N ASN A 117 18.31 13.66 -1.19
CA ASN A 117 17.79 14.81 -0.46
C ASN A 117 16.84 15.63 -1.39
N PRO A 118 16.08 16.63 -0.86
CA PRO A 118 15.17 17.44 -1.68
C PRO A 118 15.87 18.26 -2.76
N LYS A 119 17.17 18.51 -2.64
CA LYS A 119 18.00 19.22 -3.64
C LYS A 119 18.46 18.31 -4.79
N GLY A 120 18.12 17.02 -4.76
CA GLY A 120 18.49 16.05 -5.78
C GLY A 120 19.89 15.44 -5.61
N VAL A 121 20.51 15.60 -4.45
CA VAL A 121 21.80 14.97 -4.13
C VAL A 121 21.57 13.55 -3.67
N LEU A 122 22.25 12.58 -4.29
CA LEU A 122 22.22 11.18 -3.91
C LEU A 122 22.91 11.00 -2.55
N LEU A 123 22.17 10.42 -1.58
CA LEU A 123 22.65 10.18 -0.22
C LEU A 123 23.09 8.73 -0.01
N SER A 124 22.35 7.79 -0.57
CA SER A 124 22.60 6.35 -0.43
C SER A 124 21.93 5.55 -1.53
N VAL A 125 22.42 4.35 -1.75
CA VAL A 125 21.81 3.33 -2.62
C VAL A 125 21.61 2.07 -1.80
N ARG A 126 20.41 1.50 -1.87
CA ARG A 126 20.08 0.20 -1.33
C ARG A 126 19.93 -0.77 -2.49
N GLU A 127 20.70 -1.83 -2.51
CA GLU A 127 20.63 -2.89 -3.50
C GLU A 127 19.96 -4.12 -2.91
N TYR A 128 19.20 -4.85 -3.73
CA TYR A 128 18.49 -6.06 -3.32
C TYR A 128 19.09 -7.26 -4.05
N GLU A 129 19.46 -8.25 -3.29
CA GLU A 129 19.97 -9.53 -3.78
C GLU A 129 19.00 -10.65 -3.36
N TYR A 130 18.61 -11.49 -4.34
CA TYR A 130 17.63 -12.56 -4.12
C TYR A 130 18.34 -13.91 -4.29
N ILE A 131 18.54 -14.60 -3.18
CA ILE A 131 19.25 -15.90 -3.12
C ILE A 131 18.20 -17.00 -2.89
N LYS A 132 18.21 -18.03 -3.77
CA LYS A 132 17.34 -19.21 -3.66
C LYS A 132 18.09 -20.36 -3.05
#